data_6c2defb4ebf99b65634d00d4b9a4f690
#
_entry.id   6c2defb4ebf99b65634d00d4b9a4f690
#
_cell.length_a   1.000
_cell.length_b   1.000
_cell.length_c   1.000
_cell.angle_alpha   90.00
_cell.angle_beta   90.00
_cell.angle_gamma   90.00
#
_symmetry.space_group_name_H-M   'P 1'
#
loop_
_entity.id
_entity.type
_entity.pdbx_description
1 polymer ?
#
loop_
_entity_poly.entity_id
_entity_poly.type
_entity_poly.pdbx_seq_one_letter_code
_entity_poly.pdbx_strand_id
1 'polypeptide(L)'
;MWLHCYVNHTLTTYNHSIVMAKKKEEYKSKDVTFVNSKNVPFQRWYPYIEGYSPDFVTTIISQNVPDAALIYEPFAGTGTTLFASDSLNISTVYSEVNPLLRFLIQSKMEILAMDTETRHQKALRLNGLATNILELSSVCAESQELKTAYKDVFGKSVYFPEDQYSKVLKLRTFIDDLSKEDNIVANLVTIACFACLLPVSYLKKQGDVRFKTEKEKLTQMRTLEEILSDKIVQIAEDVDDVAITINRNHQLVCPNAKKIGDANVPNAIDAVITSPPYLNGTNYFRNTKLELWFLKELTNKDSLRLFRDEALTSAICDVKKEYDNLEIELHSPLFERTLQRLRETAYDRRIPLMAKCYFAEMHELFSGLTRHLNPNAKLFIDLGDSIFGGVHIPTDLILNEVLEGIGYHFDQRIVLRERRSRNNEIVSQVLLKYSYNNV
;
A
#
# COMPACT_ATOMS: atom_id res chain seq x y z
N MET A 1 15.29 47.85 12.21
CA MET A 1 16.37 46.85 12.01
C MET A 1 16.53 45.95 13.24
N TRP A 2 15.44 45.53 13.90
CA TRP A 2 15.47 44.71 15.15
C TRP A 2 14.42 43.60 15.21
N LEU A 3 13.77 43.24 14.09
CA LEU A 3 12.78 42.17 14.03
C LEU A 3 13.25 40.91 13.28
N HIS A 4 14.43 40.89 12.69
CA HIS A 4 14.93 39.78 11.87
C HIS A 4 15.77 38.75 12.65
N CYS A 5 16.20 39.06 13.86
CA CYS A 5 17.03 38.14 14.67
C CYS A 5 16.26 37.21 15.60
N TYR A 6 14.94 37.44 15.85
CA TYR A 6 14.19 36.60 16.80
C TYR A 6 13.57 35.36 16.19
N VAL A 7 13.39 35.31 14.86
CA VAL A 7 12.77 34.17 14.17
C VAL A 7 13.76 33.01 13.96
N ASN A 8 15.06 33.31 13.88
CA ASN A 8 16.07 32.25 13.66
C ASN A 8 16.53 31.53 14.94
N HIS A 9 16.30 32.11 16.13
CA HIS A 9 16.77 31.50 17.38
C HIS A 9 15.77 30.44 17.95
N THR A 10 14.47 30.54 17.63
CA THR A 10 13.47 29.56 18.08
C THR A 10 13.43 28.31 17.23
N LEU A 11 13.80 28.40 15.95
CA LEU A 11 13.90 27.22 15.07
C LEU A 11 15.15 26.37 15.37
N THR A 12 16.25 27.01 15.86
CA THR A 12 17.48 26.27 16.17
C THR A 12 17.43 25.52 17.51
N THR A 13 16.62 25.98 18.46
CA THR A 13 16.51 25.30 19.77
C THR A 13 15.58 24.09 19.74
N TYR A 14 14.57 24.06 18.87
CA TYR A 14 13.72 22.87 18.72
C TYR A 14 14.42 21.75 17.94
N ASN A 15 15.37 22.08 17.03
CA ASN A 15 16.15 21.08 16.31
C ASN A 15 17.22 20.38 17.16
N HIS A 16 17.61 20.91 18.33
CA HIS A 16 18.71 20.33 19.11
C HIS A 16 18.30 19.21 20.07
N SER A 17 17.02 19.11 20.43
CA SER A 17 16.56 18.02 21.30
C SER A 17 16.07 16.76 20.57
N ILE A 18 15.88 16.83 19.25
CA ILE A 18 15.39 15.69 18.42
C ILE A 18 16.49 15.13 17.50
N VAL A 19 17.68 15.74 17.42
CA VAL A 19 18.82 15.21 16.65
C VAL A 19 19.42 14.03 17.39
N MET A 20 18.84 12.86 17.18
CA MET A 20 19.36 11.61 17.70
C MET A 20 20.52 11.10 16.85
N ALA A 21 21.51 10.54 17.55
CA ALA A 21 22.72 9.99 16.96
C ALA A 21 22.44 9.14 15.72
N LYS A 22 23.15 9.42 14.62
CA LYS A 22 23.31 8.50 13.50
C LYS A 22 23.89 7.20 14.03
N LYS A 23 23.04 6.25 14.42
CA LYS A 23 23.46 4.85 14.61
C LYS A 23 23.72 4.28 13.23
N LYS A 24 24.95 3.86 12.97
CA LYS A 24 25.40 3.28 11.72
C LYS A 24 24.60 2.01 11.43
N GLU A 25 23.81 2.01 10.35
CA GLU A 25 23.38 0.82 9.60
C GLU A 25 22.59 -0.28 10.33
N GLU A 26 21.47 0.05 10.97
CA GLU A 26 20.45 -0.95 11.31
C GLU A 26 19.57 -1.30 10.10
N TYR A 27 19.32 -0.35 9.17
CA TYR A 27 18.46 -0.51 8.00
C TYR A 27 19.16 -0.04 6.72
N LYS A 28 19.11 -0.83 5.66
CA LYS A 28 19.62 -0.42 4.34
C LYS A 28 18.55 0.33 3.57
N SER A 29 18.91 1.39 2.87
CA SER A 29 17.95 2.21 2.11
C SER A 29 17.12 1.44 1.06
N LYS A 30 17.59 0.26 0.60
CA LYS A 30 16.86 -0.63 -0.30
C LYS A 30 15.84 -1.50 0.40
N ASP A 31 15.96 -1.72 1.72
CA ASP A 31 15.03 -2.55 2.49
C ASP A 31 13.68 -1.85 2.69
N VAL A 32 13.69 -0.51 2.68
CA VAL A 32 12.48 0.33 2.74
C VAL A 32 11.85 0.58 1.35
N THR A 33 12.14 -0.28 0.39
CA THR A 33 11.56 -0.25 -0.95
C THR A 33 11.26 -1.66 -1.43
N PHE A 34 10.40 -1.77 -2.44
CA PHE A 34 10.06 -3.05 -3.07
C PHE A 34 11.25 -3.72 -3.81
N VAL A 35 12.39 -3.05 -3.97
CA VAL A 35 13.52 -3.57 -4.78
C VAL A 35 13.96 -4.96 -4.32
N ASN A 36 14.08 -5.19 -3.02
CA ASN A 36 14.47 -6.50 -2.47
C ASN A 36 13.35 -7.55 -2.58
N SER A 37 12.09 -7.15 -2.71
CA SER A 37 10.93 -8.05 -2.81
C SER A 37 10.73 -8.65 -4.20
N LYS A 38 11.39 -8.11 -5.24
CA LYS A 38 11.19 -8.52 -6.65
C LYS A 38 11.47 -9.98 -6.93
N ASN A 39 12.35 -10.60 -6.16
CA ASN A 39 12.76 -12.00 -6.32
C ASN A 39 12.31 -12.89 -5.16
N VAL A 40 11.59 -12.33 -4.18
CA VAL A 40 11.10 -13.09 -3.04
C VAL A 40 9.81 -13.82 -3.46
N PRO A 41 9.75 -15.14 -3.31
CA PRO A 41 8.55 -15.92 -3.59
C PRO A 41 7.31 -15.33 -2.90
N PHE A 42 6.16 -15.44 -3.53
CA PHE A 42 4.87 -14.83 -3.15
C PHE A 42 4.87 -13.29 -3.16
N GLN A 43 5.97 -12.60 -2.81
CA GLN A 43 6.04 -11.13 -2.93
C GLN A 43 6.19 -10.70 -4.40
N ARG A 44 6.89 -11.48 -5.21
CA ARG A 44 7.12 -11.25 -6.64
C ARG A 44 5.88 -11.42 -7.53
N TRP A 45 4.74 -11.90 -6.97
CA TRP A 45 3.51 -12.11 -7.74
C TRP A 45 2.92 -10.82 -8.29
N TYR A 46 2.97 -9.76 -7.48
CA TYR A 46 2.49 -8.44 -7.87
C TYR A 46 3.49 -7.35 -7.45
N PRO A 47 4.03 -6.56 -8.39
CA PRO A 47 5.01 -5.53 -8.09
C PRO A 47 4.34 -4.31 -7.44
N TYR A 48 4.33 -4.27 -6.11
CA TYR A 48 3.80 -3.17 -5.33
C TYR A 48 4.94 -2.25 -4.87
N ILE A 49 5.15 -1.14 -5.61
CA ILE A 49 6.33 -0.27 -5.46
C ILE A 49 6.30 0.51 -4.12
N GLU A 50 5.13 0.69 -3.56
CA GLU A 50 4.87 1.46 -2.37
C GLU A 50 5.14 0.70 -1.05
N GLY A 51 5.60 -0.55 -1.13
CA GLY A 51 5.90 -1.40 0.03
C GLY A 51 7.38 -1.49 0.38
N TYR A 52 7.66 -1.83 1.62
CA TYR A 52 8.99 -2.21 2.11
C TYR A 52 9.25 -3.72 1.91
N SER A 53 10.50 -4.17 2.17
CA SER A 53 10.88 -5.57 2.04
C SER A 53 10.58 -6.39 3.30
N PRO A 54 10.48 -7.74 3.17
CA PRO A 54 10.39 -8.63 4.34
C PRO A 54 11.55 -8.46 5.31
N ASP A 55 12.78 -8.24 4.82
CA ASP A 55 13.98 -8.03 5.66
C ASP A 55 13.84 -6.82 6.57
N PHE A 56 13.17 -5.76 6.12
CA PHE A 56 12.90 -4.58 6.95
C PHE A 56 12.02 -4.96 8.15
N VAL A 57 10.94 -5.69 7.92
CA VAL A 57 10.00 -6.11 8.97
C VAL A 57 10.66 -7.08 9.93
N THR A 58 11.34 -8.13 9.44
CA THR A 58 12.02 -9.11 10.30
C THR A 58 13.10 -8.47 11.14
N THR A 59 13.82 -7.45 10.61
CA THR A 59 14.81 -6.68 11.37
C THR A 59 14.14 -5.88 12.50
N ILE A 60 13.03 -5.19 12.22
CA ILE A 60 12.27 -4.46 13.26
C ILE A 60 11.85 -5.42 14.37
N ILE A 61 11.22 -6.54 14.03
CA ILE A 61 10.71 -7.50 14.99
C ILE A 61 11.85 -8.05 15.84
N SER A 62 12.88 -8.61 15.20
CA SER A 62 13.98 -9.29 15.90
C SER A 62 14.77 -8.37 16.84
N GLN A 63 14.85 -7.08 16.52
CA GLN A 63 15.63 -6.13 17.33
C GLN A 63 14.83 -5.43 18.40
N ASN A 64 13.52 -5.30 18.25
CA ASN A 64 12.74 -4.45 19.14
C ASN A 64 11.59 -5.17 19.87
N VAL A 65 11.01 -6.21 19.25
CA VAL A 65 9.83 -6.92 19.78
C VAL A 65 9.88 -8.43 19.48
N PRO A 66 10.99 -9.12 19.79
CA PRO A 66 11.17 -10.54 19.45
C PRO A 66 10.14 -11.45 20.11
N ASP A 67 9.57 -11.04 21.24
CA ASP A 67 8.59 -11.80 22.03
C ASP A 67 7.13 -11.40 21.73
N ALA A 68 6.88 -10.56 20.72
CA ALA A 68 5.52 -10.19 20.34
C ALA A 68 4.72 -11.43 19.90
N ALA A 69 3.49 -11.54 20.37
CA ALA A 69 2.55 -12.60 19.98
C ALA A 69 1.62 -12.12 18.86
N LEU A 70 1.25 -10.83 18.85
CA LEU A 70 0.33 -10.22 17.90
C LEU A 70 0.85 -8.87 17.40
N ILE A 71 0.96 -8.75 16.08
CA ILE A 71 1.31 -7.49 15.39
C ILE A 71 0.07 -6.97 14.64
N TYR A 72 -0.09 -5.66 14.59
CA TYR A 72 -1.08 -4.99 13.74
C TYR A 72 -0.42 -4.22 12.60
N GLU A 73 -0.95 -4.42 11.38
CA GLU A 73 -0.57 -3.67 10.18
C GLU A 73 -1.78 -2.91 9.64
N PRO A 74 -1.87 -1.59 9.89
CA PRO A 74 -2.99 -0.75 9.41
C PRO A 74 -3.12 -0.62 7.89
N PHE A 75 -2.02 -0.78 7.15
CA PHE A 75 -1.95 -0.56 5.70
C PHE A 75 -1.19 -1.70 5.02
N ALA A 76 -1.79 -2.90 5.06
CA ALA A 76 -1.10 -4.15 4.79
C ALA A 76 -0.53 -4.29 3.36
N GLY A 77 -1.02 -3.52 2.40
CA GLY A 77 -0.55 -3.60 1.02
C GLY A 77 -0.66 -5.00 0.45
N THR A 78 0.44 -5.59 0.01
CA THR A 78 0.48 -6.97 -0.49
C THR A 78 0.73 -8.02 0.59
N GLY A 79 0.72 -7.62 1.88
CA GLY A 79 0.85 -8.52 3.01
C GLY A 79 2.29 -8.76 3.48
N THR A 80 3.25 -7.89 3.15
CA THR A 80 4.66 -8.09 3.52
C THR A 80 4.84 -8.31 5.02
N THR A 81 4.21 -7.49 5.86
CA THR A 81 4.28 -7.62 7.33
C THR A 81 3.74 -8.97 7.80
N LEU A 82 2.62 -9.43 7.21
CA LEU A 82 2.00 -10.70 7.60
C LEU A 82 2.95 -11.88 7.40
N PHE A 83 3.48 -12.00 6.19
CA PHE A 83 4.35 -13.13 5.82
C PHE A 83 5.72 -13.06 6.52
N ALA A 84 6.24 -11.85 6.74
CA ALA A 84 7.47 -11.65 7.50
C ALA A 84 7.27 -12.02 8.99
N SER A 85 6.15 -11.65 9.60
CA SER A 85 5.80 -12.02 10.98
C SER A 85 5.59 -13.52 11.13
N ASP A 86 4.91 -14.16 10.15
CA ASP A 86 4.70 -15.61 10.14
C ASP A 86 6.02 -16.38 10.19
N SER A 87 7.03 -15.95 9.43
CA SER A 87 8.37 -16.56 9.43
C SER A 87 9.08 -16.51 10.79
N LEU A 88 8.63 -15.62 11.68
CA LEU A 88 9.09 -15.49 13.07
C LEU A 88 8.08 -16.08 14.08
N ASN A 89 7.10 -16.85 13.61
CA ASN A 89 6.04 -17.43 14.43
C ASN A 89 5.13 -16.42 15.15
N ILE A 90 4.87 -15.25 14.55
CA ILE A 90 4.04 -14.19 15.12
C ILE A 90 2.75 -14.04 14.29
N SER A 91 1.60 -13.98 14.96
CA SER A 91 0.30 -13.71 14.35
C SER A 91 0.17 -12.23 13.98
N THR A 92 -0.62 -11.94 12.97
CA THR A 92 -0.87 -10.55 12.53
C THR A 92 -2.35 -10.31 12.33
N VAL A 93 -2.84 -9.19 12.87
CA VAL A 93 -4.11 -8.60 12.44
C VAL A 93 -3.81 -7.44 11.49
N TYR A 94 -4.68 -7.22 10.51
CA TYR A 94 -4.39 -6.20 9.51
C TYR A 94 -5.64 -5.47 9.01
N SER A 95 -5.40 -4.32 8.41
CA SER A 95 -6.37 -3.57 7.63
C SER A 95 -5.81 -3.32 6.22
N GLU A 96 -6.68 -3.35 5.22
CA GLU A 96 -6.35 -2.99 3.85
C GLU A 96 -7.62 -2.55 3.12
N VAL A 97 -7.65 -1.32 2.69
CA VAL A 97 -8.85 -0.72 2.08
C VAL A 97 -9.01 -1.10 0.59
N ASN A 98 -7.90 -1.39 -0.10
CA ASN A 98 -7.93 -1.73 -1.52
C ASN A 98 -8.35 -3.19 -1.74
N PRO A 99 -9.51 -3.46 -2.41
CA PRO A 99 -9.98 -4.83 -2.65
C PRO A 99 -8.97 -5.70 -3.40
N LEU A 100 -8.20 -5.11 -4.33
CA LEU A 100 -7.15 -5.82 -5.05
C LEU A 100 -6.08 -6.38 -4.11
N LEU A 101 -5.63 -5.57 -3.15
CA LEU A 101 -4.58 -5.96 -2.22
C LEU A 101 -5.09 -6.99 -1.20
N ARG A 102 -6.34 -6.85 -0.74
CA ARG A 102 -7.01 -7.90 0.05
C ARG A 102 -7.10 -9.22 -0.69
N PHE A 103 -7.50 -9.18 -1.97
CA PHE A 103 -7.55 -10.38 -2.82
C PHE A 103 -6.18 -11.06 -2.94
N LEU A 104 -5.10 -10.27 -3.11
CA LEU A 104 -3.73 -10.80 -3.16
C LEU A 104 -3.32 -11.47 -1.84
N ILE A 105 -3.58 -10.83 -0.69
CA ILE A 105 -3.28 -11.38 0.64
C ILE A 105 -4.05 -12.69 0.83
N GLN A 106 -5.37 -12.66 0.61
CA GLN A 106 -6.23 -13.82 0.80
C GLN A 106 -5.81 -15.01 -0.07
N SER A 107 -5.56 -14.78 -1.36
CA SER A 107 -5.13 -15.86 -2.27
C SER A 107 -3.80 -16.48 -1.86
N LYS A 108 -2.84 -15.69 -1.36
CA LYS A 108 -1.58 -16.19 -0.82
C LYS A 108 -1.80 -17.03 0.45
N MET A 109 -2.65 -16.55 1.35
CA MET A 109 -2.95 -17.26 2.59
C MET A 109 -3.67 -18.58 2.31
N GLU A 110 -4.66 -18.59 1.41
CA GLU A 110 -5.41 -19.78 1.03
C GLU A 110 -4.51 -20.87 0.47
N ILE A 111 -3.61 -20.55 -0.44
CA ILE A 111 -2.71 -21.57 -1.03
C ILE A 111 -1.64 -22.04 -0.02
N LEU A 112 -1.11 -21.14 0.82
CA LEU A 112 -0.11 -21.49 1.82
C LEU A 112 -0.67 -22.32 2.98
N ALA A 113 -1.96 -22.24 3.25
CA ALA A 113 -2.65 -23.05 4.26
C ALA A 113 -2.92 -24.50 3.81
N MET A 114 -2.69 -24.82 2.52
CA MET A 114 -2.89 -26.16 1.99
C MET A 114 -1.69 -27.07 2.30
N ASP A 115 -1.95 -28.38 2.39
CA ASP A 115 -0.90 -29.38 2.48
C ASP A 115 -0.05 -29.42 1.20
N THR A 116 1.15 -30.00 1.32
CA THR A 116 2.16 -30.05 0.26
C THR A 116 1.65 -30.75 -1.00
N GLU A 117 0.92 -31.86 -0.85
CA GLU A 117 0.41 -32.63 -2.01
C GLU A 117 -0.64 -31.80 -2.76
N THR A 118 -1.56 -31.17 -2.05
CA THR A 118 -2.58 -30.30 -2.65
C THR A 118 -1.92 -29.12 -3.38
N ARG A 119 -0.90 -28.50 -2.81
CA ARG A 119 -0.14 -27.41 -3.44
C ARG A 119 0.55 -27.90 -4.73
N HIS A 120 1.20 -29.06 -4.67
CA HIS A 120 1.83 -29.66 -5.85
C HIS A 120 0.83 -29.88 -6.99
N GLN A 121 -0.36 -30.43 -6.71
CA GLN A 121 -1.40 -30.60 -7.71
C GLN A 121 -1.87 -29.27 -8.32
N LYS A 122 -1.97 -28.18 -7.51
CA LYS A 122 -2.31 -26.85 -8.02
C LYS A 122 -1.19 -26.30 -8.92
N ALA A 123 0.06 -26.48 -8.55
CA ALA A 123 1.21 -26.09 -9.35
C ALA A 123 1.27 -26.81 -10.70
N LEU A 124 1.02 -28.14 -10.73
CA LEU A 124 0.91 -28.90 -11.97
C LEU A 124 -0.22 -28.39 -12.87
N ARG A 125 -1.37 -28.08 -12.31
CA ARG A 125 -2.50 -27.52 -13.06
C ARG A 125 -2.16 -26.13 -13.64
N LEU A 126 -1.50 -25.27 -12.87
CA LEU A 126 -1.02 -23.97 -13.35
C LEU A 126 -0.03 -24.13 -14.51
N ASN A 127 0.96 -25.03 -14.41
CA ASN A 127 1.92 -25.28 -15.47
C ASN A 127 1.24 -25.79 -16.74
N GLY A 128 0.22 -26.64 -16.62
CA GLY A 128 -0.62 -27.05 -17.75
C GLY A 128 -1.33 -25.87 -18.42
N LEU A 129 -1.87 -24.93 -17.64
CA LEU A 129 -2.53 -23.75 -18.17
C LEU A 129 -1.53 -22.75 -18.80
N ALA A 130 -0.32 -22.62 -18.28
CA ALA A 130 0.67 -21.68 -18.78
C ALA A 130 0.97 -21.84 -20.29
N THR A 131 0.84 -23.05 -20.81
CA THR A 131 1.15 -23.39 -22.21
C THR A 131 0.02 -23.13 -23.20
N ASN A 132 -1.25 -23.11 -22.73
CA ASN A 132 -2.41 -23.11 -23.64
C ASN A 132 -3.57 -22.18 -23.21
N ILE A 133 -3.42 -21.41 -22.14
CA ILE A 133 -4.51 -20.60 -21.57
C ILE A 133 -5.14 -19.64 -22.58
N LEU A 134 -4.35 -19.04 -23.50
CA LEU A 134 -4.91 -18.12 -24.50
C LEU A 134 -5.61 -18.86 -25.62
N GLU A 135 -5.17 -20.06 -25.98
CA GLU A 135 -5.90 -20.92 -26.91
C GLU A 135 -7.25 -21.31 -26.28
N LEU A 136 -7.27 -21.80 -25.03
CA LEU A 136 -8.47 -22.14 -24.30
C LEU A 136 -9.43 -20.95 -24.13
N SER A 137 -8.90 -19.78 -23.83
CA SER A 137 -9.73 -18.57 -23.68
C SER A 137 -10.21 -18.01 -25.02
N SER A 138 -9.55 -18.33 -26.15
CA SER A 138 -9.88 -17.77 -27.47
C SER A 138 -11.29 -18.15 -27.95
N VAL A 139 -11.80 -19.31 -27.55
CA VAL A 139 -13.12 -19.82 -27.85
C VAL A 139 -14.22 -19.27 -26.94
N CYS A 140 -13.87 -18.63 -25.83
CA CYS A 140 -14.80 -18.01 -24.91
C CYS A 140 -15.44 -16.76 -25.52
N ALA A 141 -16.66 -16.45 -25.10
CA ALA A 141 -17.27 -15.15 -25.41
C ALA A 141 -16.57 -14.02 -24.63
N GLU A 142 -16.60 -12.81 -25.15
CA GLU A 142 -16.15 -11.63 -24.41
C GLU A 142 -17.02 -11.38 -23.18
N SER A 143 -16.43 -11.11 -22.04
CA SER A 143 -17.14 -10.75 -20.80
C SER A 143 -17.95 -9.45 -21.00
N GLN A 144 -19.27 -9.58 -21.07
CA GLN A 144 -20.17 -8.44 -21.23
C GLN A 144 -20.21 -7.58 -19.96
N GLU A 145 -20.04 -8.20 -18.80
CA GLU A 145 -19.94 -7.52 -17.52
C GLU A 145 -18.74 -6.57 -17.49
N LEU A 146 -17.53 -7.06 -17.83
CA LEU A 146 -16.35 -6.20 -17.91
C LEU A 146 -16.45 -5.14 -19.01
N LYS A 147 -17.08 -5.47 -20.13
CA LYS A 147 -17.28 -4.51 -21.23
C LYS A 147 -18.18 -3.36 -20.82
N THR A 148 -19.25 -3.66 -20.08
CA THR A 148 -20.15 -2.66 -19.52
C THR A 148 -19.44 -1.81 -18.46
N ALA A 149 -18.79 -2.46 -17.50
CA ALA A 149 -18.03 -1.78 -16.46
C ALA A 149 -16.94 -0.86 -17.04
N TYR A 150 -16.23 -1.31 -18.09
CA TYR A 150 -15.24 -0.47 -18.76
C TYR A 150 -15.82 0.83 -19.29
N LYS A 151 -16.95 0.74 -19.98
CA LYS A 151 -17.67 1.91 -20.53
C LYS A 151 -18.14 2.85 -19.41
N ASP A 152 -18.70 2.29 -18.34
CA ASP A 152 -19.27 3.07 -17.24
C ASP A 152 -18.18 3.75 -16.39
N VAL A 153 -17.05 3.09 -16.18
CA VAL A 153 -15.92 3.63 -15.38
C VAL A 153 -15.04 4.56 -16.18
N PHE A 154 -14.62 4.13 -17.38
CA PHE A 154 -13.57 4.81 -18.15
C PHE A 154 -14.13 5.67 -19.31
N GLY A 155 -15.42 5.56 -19.58
CA GLY A 155 -16.11 6.35 -20.60
C GLY A 155 -15.55 6.11 -21.99
N LYS A 156 -15.08 7.19 -22.64
CA LYS A 156 -14.49 7.14 -23.98
C LYS A 156 -12.98 6.85 -24.00
N SER A 157 -12.35 6.63 -22.83
CA SER A 157 -10.91 6.39 -22.77
C SER A 157 -10.55 5.04 -23.38
N VAL A 158 -9.62 5.01 -24.32
CA VAL A 158 -9.12 3.78 -24.96
C VAL A 158 -7.81 3.41 -24.30
N TYR A 159 -7.84 2.43 -23.40
CA TYR A 159 -6.64 1.98 -22.69
C TYR A 159 -5.95 0.80 -23.36
N PHE A 160 -6.64 0.03 -24.19
CA PHE A 160 -6.09 -1.15 -24.84
C PHE A 160 -6.19 -1.04 -26.37
N PRO A 161 -5.24 -1.63 -27.14
CA PRO A 161 -5.49 -2.01 -28.52
C PRO A 161 -6.72 -2.93 -28.60
N GLU A 162 -7.47 -2.88 -29.69
CA GLU A 162 -8.74 -3.60 -29.84
C GLU A 162 -8.58 -5.12 -29.70
N ASP A 163 -7.53 -5.67 -30.32
CA ASP A 163 -7.20 -7.09 -30.25
C ASP A 163 -6.83 -7.53 -28.83
N GLN A 164 -6.04 -6.69 -28.07
CA GLN A 164 -5.68 -6.97 -26.69
C GLN A 164 -6.90 -6.84 -25.76
N TYR A 165 -7.77 -5.87 -26.02
CA TYR A 165 -9.00 -5.71 -25.25
C TYR A 165 -9.90 -6.94 -25.36
N SER A 166 -10.13 -7.43 -26.60
CA SER A 166 -10.89 -8.65 -26.84
C SER A 166 -10.30 -9.86 -26.12
N LYS A 167 -8.97 -10.05 -26.20
CA LYS A 167 -8.26 -11.14 -25.49
C LYS A 167 -8.46 -11.06 -23.98
N VAL A 168 -8.32 -9.88 -23.37
CA VAL A 168 -8.53 -9.65 -21.93
C VAL A 168 -9.97 -9.99 -21.52
N LEU A 169 -10.98 -9.59 -22.31
CA LEU A 169 -12.37 -9.91 -22.03
C LEU A 169 -12.68 -11.42 -22.09
N LYS A 170 -12.14 -12.10 -23.09
CA LYS A 170 -12.27 -13.56 -23.26
C LYS A 170 -11.58 -14.33 -22.13
N LEU A 171 -10.38 -13.87 -21.76
CA LEU A 171 -9.61 -14.44 -20.65
C LEU A 171 -10.38 -14.32 -19.32
N ARG A 172 -11.10 -13.21 -19.08
CA ARG A 172 -11.94 -13.08 -17.89
C ARG A 172 -13.07 -14.10 -17.87
N THR A 173 -13.77 -14.32 -18.99
CA THR A 173 -14.80 -15.35 -19.08
C THR A 173 -14.24 -16.75 -18.82
N PHE A 174 -13.07 -17.07 -19.38
CA PHE A 174 -12.39 -18.33 -19.11
C PHE A 174 -12.09 -18.52 -17.61
N ILE A 175 -11.61 -17.46 -16.94
CA ILE A 175 -11.32 -17.49 -15.50
C ILE A 175 -12.61 -17.67 -14.68
N ASP A 176 -13.71 -17.03 -15.09
CA ASP A 176 -15.01 -17.20 -14.43
C ASP A 176 -15.52 -18.64 -14.51
N ASP A 177 -15.29 -19.33 -15.63
CA ASP A 177 -15.64 -20.74 -15.78
C ASP A 177 -14.67 -21.62 -15.00
N LEU A 178 -13.38 -21.36 -15.04
CA LEU A 178 -12.37 -22.04 -14.25
C LEU A 178 -12.65 -21.94 -12.74
N SER A 179 -13.17 -20.82 -12.27
CA SER A 179 -13.50 -20.62 -10.85
C SER A 179 -14.61 -21.54 -10.34
N LYS A 180 -15.50 -22.01 -11.21
CA LYS A 180 -16.56 -22.98 -10.87
C LYS A 180 -15.99 -24.38 -10.65
N GLU A 181 -14.86 -24.68 -11.26
CA GLU A 181 -14.16 -25.96 -11.14
C GLU A 181 -13.09 -25.93 -10.05
N ASP A 182 -12.29 -24.88 -10.03
CA ASP A 182 -11.15 -24.70 -9.13
C ASP A 182 -10.91 -23.21 -8.84
N ASN A 183 -11.58 -22.71 -7.83
CA ASN A 183 -11.49 -21.29 -7.46
C ASN A 183 -10.07 -20.86 -7.08
N ILE A 184 -9.27 -21.74 -6.47
CA ILE A 184 -7.90 -21.43 -6.08
C ILE A 184 -7.03 -21.21 -7.32
N VAL A 185 -7.06 -22.11 -8.28
CA VAL A 185 -6.31 -21.96 -9.54
C VAL A 185 -6.79 -20.73 -10.31
N ALA A 186 -8.11 -20.47 -10.34
CA ALA A 186 -8.67 -19.28 -10.97
C ALA A 186 -8.16 -17.97 -10.31
N ASN A 187 -8.06 -17.93 -8.99
CA ASN A 187 -7.50 -16.80 -8.25
C ASN A 187 -6.03 -16.59 -8.60
N LEU A 188 -5.22 -17.64 -8.66
CA LEU A 188 -3.80 -17.57 -9.01
C LEU A 188 -3.59 -17.10 -10.47
N VAL A 189 -4.42 -17.58 -11.40
CA VAL A 189 -4.43 -17.10 -12.80
C VAL A 189 -4.86 -15.63 -12.86
N THR A 190 -5.83 -15.21 -12.05
CA THR A 190 -6.24 -13.80 -11.95
C THR A 190 -5.07 -12.91 -11.51
N ILE A 191 -4.28 -13.35 -10.54
CA ILE A 191 -3.07 -12.65 -10.09
C ILE A 191 -2.05 -12.56 -11.24
N ALA A 192 -1.85 -13.64 -12.00
CA ALA A 192 -0.97 -13.61 -13.18
C ALA A 192 -1.44 -12.58 -14.22
N CYS A 193 -2.76 -12.45 -14.43
CA CYS A 193 -3.33 -11.47 -15.35
C CYS A 193 -3.03 -10.02 -14.94
N PHE A 194 -2.98 -9.70 -13.64
CA PHE A 194 -2.63 -8.35 -13.19
C PHE A 194 -1.27 -7.88 -13.70
N ALA A 195 -0.30 -8.80 -13.83
CA ALA A 195 1.01 -8.48 -14.38
C ALA A 195 0.96 -8.15 -15.89
N CYS A 196 -0.09 -8.55 -16.60
CA CYS A 196 -0.25 -8.36 -18.04
C CYS A 196 -0.97 -7.07 -18.41
N LEU A 197 -1.97 -6.64 -17.59
CA LEU A 197 -2.90 -5.57 -17.96
C LEU A 197 -2.20 -4.26 -18.37
N LEU A 198 -1.26 -3.80 -17.58
CA LEU A 198 -0.56 -2.55 -17.83
C LEU A 198 0.41 -2.67 -19.03
N PRO A 199 1.26 -3.72 -19.15
CA PRO A 199 2.13 -3.91 -20.31
C PRO A 199 1.42 -3.93 -21.65
N VAL A 200 0.28 -4.64 -21.78
CA VAL A 200 -0.47 -4.77 -23.04
C VAL A 200 -1.40 -3.58 -23.32
N SER A 201 -1.49 -2.63 -22.40
CA SER A 201 -2.30 -1.41 -22.55
C SER A 201 -1.51 -0.25 -23.14
N TYR A 202 -2.20 0.82 -23.50
CA TYR A 202 -1.61 2.13 -23.83
C TYR A 202 -1.15 2.92 -22.60
N LEU A 203 -1.13 2.29 -21.42
CA LEU A 203 -0.75 2.92 -20.17
C LEU A 203 0.65 2.46 -19.71
N LYS A 204 1.28 3.32 -18.91
CA LYS A 204 2.59 3.07 -18.29
C LYS A 204 2.62 3.65 -16.88
N LYS A 205 3.22 2.94 -15.93
CA LYS A 205 3.49 3.44 -14.58
C LYS A 205 4.80 4.23 -14.57
N GLN A 206 4.72 5.50 -14.15
CA GLN A 206 5.88 6.38 -13.97
C GLN A 206 5.57 7.38 -12.84
N GLY A 207 5.68 6.92 -11.59
CA GLY A 207 4.97 7.50 -10.47
C GLY A 207 3.49 7.12 -10.57
N ASP A 208 2.64 8.03 -11.05
CA ASP A 208 1.26 7.70 -11.42
C ASP A 208 1.16 7.01 -12.79
N VAL A 209 0.04 6.30 -13.01
CA VAL A 209 -0.30 5.71 -14.30
C VAL A 209 -0.67 6.82 -15.30
N ARG A 210 0.01 6.84 -16.44
CA ARG A 210 -0.20 7.75 -17.57
C ARG A 210 -0.31 7.02 -18.90
N PHE A 211 -0.78 7.70 -19.92
CA PHE A 211 -0.71 7.19 -21.29
C PHE A 211 0.75 7.11 -21.77
N LYS A 212 1.06 6.07 -22.55
CA LYS A 212 2.31 5.94 -23.32
C LYS A 212 2.34 7.05 -24.38
N THR A 213 3.52 7.61 -24.61
CA THR A 213 3.77 8.48 -25.77
C THR A 213 3.75 7.65 -27.07
N GLU A 214 3.61 8.28 -28.24
CA GLU A 214 3.63 7.57 -29.51
C GLU A 214 4.93 6.77 -29.71
N LYS A 215 6.07 7.30 -29.29
CA LYS A 215 7.37 6.59 -29.32
C LYS A 215 7.36 5.35 -28.43
N GLU A 216 6.76 5.43 -27.24
CA GLU A 216 6.65 4.29 -26.31
C GLU A 216 5.70 3.20 -26.83
N LYS A 217 4.66 3.57 -27.59
CA LYS A 217 3.76 2.62 -28.25
C LYS A 217 4.43 1.84 -29.39
N LEU A 218 5.39 2.46 -30.07
CA LEU A 218 6.16 1.83 -31.16
C LEU A 218 7.26 0.88 -30.68
N THR A 219 7.62 0.92 -29.39
CA THR A 219 8.58 -0.02 -28.83
C THR A 219 7.95 -1.41 -28.80
N GLN A 220 8.65 -2.42 -29.36
CA GLN A 220 8.19 -3.80 -29.35
C GLN A 220 7.91 -4.24 -27.92
N MET A 221 6.65 -4.53 -27.63
CA MET A 221 6.21 -5.02 -26.33
C MET A 221 6.09 -6.54 -26.37
N ARG A 222 6.34 -7.17 -25.24
CA ARG A 222 6.03 -8.60 -25.08
C ARG A 222 4.53 -8.80 -25.28
N THR A 223 4.16 -9.93 -25.83
CA THR A 223 2.76 -10.29 -26.05
C THR A 223 2.06 -10.62 -24.71
N LEU A 224 0.72 -10.59 -24.72
CA LEU A 224 -0.07 -11.06 -23.57
C LEU A 224 0.30 -12.51 -23.22
N GLU A 225 0.47 -13.35 -24.24
CA GLU A 225 0.84 -14.77 -24.14
C GLU A 225 2.13 -14.97 -23.35
N GLU A 226 3.20 -14.29 -23.78
CA GLU A 226 4.53 -14.42 -23.16
C GLU A 226 4.53 -13.96 -21.70
N ILE A 227 3.87 -12.82 -21.40
CA ILE A 227 3.85 -12.27 -20.04
C ILE A 227 3.01 -13.17 -19.13
N LEU A 228 1.84 -13.63 -19.61
CA LEU A 228 0.94 -14.44 -18.83
C LEU A 228 1.52 -15.82 -18.55
N SER A 229 2.08 -16.48 -19.57
CA SER A 229 2.74 -17.78 -19.42
C SER A 229 3.88 -17.72 -18.40
N ASP A 230 4.81 -16.79 -18.55
CA ASP A 230 5.93 -16.62 -17.61
C ASP A 230 5.43 -16.36 -16.18
N LYS A 231 4.38 -15.56 -16.03
CA LYS A 231 3.86 -15.24 -14.70
C LYS A 231 3.14 -16.42 -14.05
N ILE A 232 2.40 -17.22 -14.83
CA ILE A 232 1.75 -18.44 -14.33
C ILE A 232 2.82 -19.46 -13.90
N VAL A 233 3.87 -19.65 -14.71
CA VAL A 233 5.00 -20.54 -14.34
C VAL A 233 5.67 -20.06 -13.06
N GLN A 234 5.95 -18.75 -12.94
CA GLN A 234 6.55 -18.19 -11.73
C GLN A 234 5.68 -18.42 -10.47
N ILE A 235 4.35 -18.27 -10.61
CA ILE A 235 3.41 -18.55 -9.50
C ILE A 235 3.41 -20.04 -9.19
N ALA A 236 3.41 -20.92 -10.20
CA ALA A 236 3.44 -22.35 -10.00
C ALA A 236 4.70 -22.81 -9.26
N GLU A 237 5.87 -22.26 -9.61
CA GLU A 237 7.14 -22.52 -8.90
C GLU A 237 7.04 -22.16 -7.41
N ASP A 238 6.50 -20.97 -7.10
CA ASP A 238 6.35 -20.52 -5.72
C ASP A 238 5.32 -21.36 -4.95
N VAL A 239 4.25 -21.78 -5.61
CA VAL A 239 3.22 -22.65 -5.00
C VAL A 239 3.79 -24.02 -4.68
N ASP A 240 4.67 -24.56 -5.51
CA ASP A 240 5.30 -25.87 -5.32
C ASP A 240 6.46 -25.87 -4.30
N ASP A 241 6.94 -24.68 -3.90
CA ASP A 241 8.01 -24.56 -2.92
C ASP A 241 7.52 -24.91 -1.50
N VAL A 242 7.88 -26.11 -1.06
CA VAL A 242 7.48 -26.67 0.24
C VAL A 242 8.16 -25.99 1.44
N ALA A 243 9.23 -25.22 1.21
CA ALA A 243 9.92 -24.50 2.27
C ALA A 243 9.12 -23.28 2.76
N ILE A 244 8.16 -22.81 1.97
CA ILE A 244 7.32 -21.66 2.30
C ILE A 244 5.96 -22.16 2.81
N THR A 245 5.69 -21.91 4.07
CA THR A 245 4.46 -22.31 4.76
C THR A 245 3.87 -21.11 5.49
N ILE A 246 2.60 -21.21 5.89
CA ILE A 246 1.97 -20.30 6.83
C ILE A 246 1.61 -21.07 8.10
N ASN A 247 2.09 -20.61 9.26
CA ASN A 247 2.01 -21.34 10.52
C ASN A 247 1.17 -20.59 11.56
N ARG A 248 0.83 -19.33 11.31
CA ARG A 248 0.12 -18.47 12.24
C ARG A 248 -1.20 -17.96 11.66
N ASN A 249 -2.03 -17.45 12.54
CA ASN A 249 -3.30 -16.84 12.14
C ASN A 249 -3.06 -15.38 11.74
N HIS A 250 -3.49 -15.04 10.53
CA HIS A 250 -3.49 -13.66 10.04
C HIS A 250 -4.91 -13.27 9.68
N GLN A 251 -5.42 -12.18 10.27
CA GLN A 251 -6.83 -11.83 10.16
C GLN A 251 -7.04 -10.39 9.71
N LEU A 252 -7.89 -10.18 8.70
CA LEU A 252 -8.45 -8.88 8.39
C LEU A 252 -9.44 -8.50 9.50
N VAL A 253 -9.13 -7.49 10.31
CA VAL A 253 -10.02 -7.04 11.40
C VAL A 253 -10.98 -5.95 10.96
N CYS A 254 -10.55 -5.07 10.07
CA CYS A 254 -11.41 -4.12 9.37
C CYS A 254 -10.74 -3.66 8.07
N PRO A 255 -11.48 -3.46 6.96
CA PRO A 255 -10.89 -2.94 5.74
C PRO A 255 -10.31 -1.52 5.92
N ASN A 256 -11.03 -0.65 6.59
CA ASN A 256 -10.65 0.74 6.81
C ASN A 256 -9.96 0.89 8.17
N ALA A 257 -8.66 1.14 8.18
CA ALA A 257 -7.86 1.29 9.39
C ALA A 257 -8.36 2.40 10.34
N LYS A 258 -9.00 3.45 9.82
CA LYS A 258 -9.60 4.52 10.64
C LYS A 258 -10.69 4.00 11.59
N LYS A 259 -11.31 2.86 11.25
CA LYS A 259 -12.37 2.21 12.04
C LYS A 259 -11.84 1.15 13.01
N ILE A 260 -10.53 1.10 13.25
CA ILE A 260 -9.92 0.10 14.15
C ILE A 260 -10.51 0.16 15.57
N GLY A 261 -10.87 1.34 16.05
CA GLY A 261 -11.44 1.51 17.39
C GLY A 261 -12.72 0.73 17.64
N ASP A 262 -13.48 0.39 16.59
CA ASP A 262 -14.73 -0.37 16.64
C ASP A 262 -14.55 -1.81 16.13
N ALA A 263 -13.34 -2.20 15.75
CA ALA A 263 -13.05 -3.54 15.24
C ALA A 263 -13.00 -4.58 16.35
N ASN A 264 -13.36 -5.81 16.01
CA ASN A 264 -13.18 -6.95 16.91
C ASN A 264 -11.77 -7.53 16.74
N VAL A 265 -10.83 -7.10 17.59
CA VAL A 265 -9.47 -7.59 17.61
C VAL A 265 -9.38 -8.78 18.57
N PRO A 266 -8.86 -9.95 18.14
CA PRO A 266 -8.95 -11.19 18.93
C PRO A 266 -8.14 -11.19 20.22
N ASN A 267 -7.03 -10.44 20.25
CA ASN A 267 -6.15 -10.30 21.40
C ASN A 267 -5.58 -8.88 21.42
N ALA A 268 -4.99 -8.48 22.55
CA ALA A 268 -4.32 -7.20 22.62
C ALA A 268 -3.03 -7.19 21.77
N ILE A 269 -2.75 -6.07 21.14
CA ILE A 269 -1.68 -5.89 20.16
C ILE A 269 -0.38 -5.54 20.89
N ASP A 270 0.70 -6.28 20.61
CA ASP A 270 2.03 -6.05 21.20
C ASP A 270 2.84 -5.04 20.39
N ALA A 271 2.66 -5.04 19.07
CA ALA A 271 3.37 -4.10 18.20
C ALA A 271 2.53 -3.70 16.98
N VAL A 272 2.85 -2.51 16.48
CA VAL A 272 2.34 -1.99 15.20
C VAL A 272 3.52 -1.74 14.28
N ILE A 273 3.49 -2.30 13.08
CA ILE A 273 4.53 -2.08 12.05
C ILE A 273 3.81 -1.64 10.78
N THR A 274 4.09 -0.43 10.30
CA THR A 274 3.33 0.12 9.17
C THR A 274 4.07 1.19 8.38
N SER A 275 3.68 1.31 7.12
CA SER A 275 4.00 2.45 6.25
C SER A 275 2.69 3.02 5.70
N PRO A 276 2.11 4.03 6.35
CA PRO A 276 0.88 4.64 5.88
C PRO A 276 1.06 5.28 4.51
N PRO A 277 0.00 5.48 3.73
CA PRO A 277 0.05 6.29 2.52
C PRO A 277 0.72 7.63 2.81
N TYR A 278 1.78 7.98 2.06
CA TYR A 278 2.50 9.23 2.28
C TYR A 278 1.69 10.41 1.76
N LEU A 279 1.78 11.53 2.45
CA LEU A 279 1.18 12.79 2.03
C LEU A 279 1.95 13.39 0.84
N ASN A 280 1.98 12.68 -0.29
CA ASN A 280 2.80 13.02 -1.46
C ASN A 280 1.98 13.20 -2.75
N GLY A 281 0.66 13.14 -2.66
CA GLY A 281 -0.26 13.28 -3.79
C GLY A 281 -0.45 12.02 -4.62
N THR A 282 0.07 10.86 -4.19
CA THR A 282 -0.11 9.59 -4.90
C THR A 282 -1.54 9.10 -4.76
N ASN A 283 -2.19 8.81 -5.88
CA ASN A 283 -3.52 8.20 -5.91
C ASN A 283 -3.40 6.69 -6.11
N TYR A 284 -3.46 5.94 -5.02
CA TYR A 284 -3.29 4.49 -5.01
C TYR A 284 -4.33 3.75 -5.83
N PHE A 285 -5.61 4.16 -5.80
CA PHE A 285 -6.68 3.54 -6.60
C PHE A 285 -6.57 3.85 -8.09
N ARG A 286 -6.06 5.03 -8.45
CA ARG A 286 -5.78 5.36 -9.86
C ARG A 286 -4.72 4.44 -10.43
N ASN A 287 -3.73 4.08 -9.62
CA ASN A 287 -2.62 3.21 -10.03
C ASN A 287 -3.03 1.74 -10.18
N THR A 288 -4.13 1.31 -9.58
CA THR A 288 -4.64 -0.07 -9.60
C THR A 288 -6.00 -0.20 -10.32
N LYS A 289 -6.41 0.82 -11.08
CA LYS A 289 -7.76 0.87 -11.69
C LYS A 289 -8.03 -0.23 -12.72
N LEU A 290 -7.03 -0.67 -13.48
CA LEU A 290 -7.18 -1.74 -14.46
C LEU A 290 -7.36 -3.09 -13.79
N GLU A 291 -6.59 -3.34 -12.75
CA GLU A 291 -6.65 -4.56 -11.94
C GLU A 291 -7.99 -4.64 -11.20
N LEU A 292 -8.43 -3.53 -10.58
CA LEU A 292 -9.74 -3.45 -9.91
C LEU A 292 -10.91 -3.67 -10.90
N TRP A 293 -10.81 -3.12 -12.10
CA TRP A 293 -11.78 -3.39 -13.16
C TRP A 293 -11.76 -4.87 -13.56
N PHE A 294 -10.59 -5.45 -13.81
CA PHE A 294 -10.47 -6.85 -14.17
C PHE A 294 -10.95 -7.80 -13.06
N LEU A 295 -10.75 -7.42 -11.80
CA LEU A 295 -11.24 -8.13 -10.61
C LEU A 295 -12.76 -7.98 -10.40
N LYS A 296 -13.44 -7.13 -11.19
CA LYS A 296 -14.88 -6.77 -11.07
C LYS A 296 -15.24 -5.97 -9.81
N GLU A 297 -14.24 -5.41 -9.12
CA GLU A 297 -14.43 -4.51 -7.99
C GLU A 297 -14.73 -3.07 -8.43
N LEU A 298 -14.30 -2.69 -9.64
CA LEU A 298 -14.54 -1.39 -10.22
C LEU A 298 -15.56 -1.51 -11.36
N THR A 299 -16.84 -1.39 -11.03
CA THR A 299 -17.97 -1.63 -11.95
C THR A 299 -18.59 -0.35 -12.51
N ASN A 300 -18.43 0.79 -11.81
CA ASN A 300 -18.95 2.10 -12.20
C ASN A 300 -18.12 3.24 -11.61
N LYS A 301 -18.44 4.49 -11.94
CA LYS A 301 -17.73 5.68 -11.44
C LYS A 301 -17.86 5.87 -9.92
N ASP A 302 -18.98 5.47 -9.36
CA ASP A 302 -19.22 5.60 -7.91
C ASP A 302 -18.38 4.63 -7.10
N SER A 303 -18.09 3.43 -7.62
CA SER A 303 -17.17 2.46 -6.99
C SER A 303 -15.80 3.09 -6.71
N LEU A 304 -15.23 3.81 -7.67
CA LEU A 304 -13.93 4.48 -7.48
C LEU A 304 -13.99 5.59 -6.43
N ARG A 305 -15.13 6.27 -6.32
CA ARG A 305 -15.36 7.27 -5.29
C ARG A 305 -15.45 6.63 -3.91
N LEU A 306 -16.20 5.55 -3.76
CA LEU A 306 -16.34 4.83 -2.50
C LEU A 306 -14.98 4.35 -1.97
N PHE A 307 -14.13 3.78 -2.85
CA PHE A 307 -12.78 3.36 -2.46
C PHE A 307 -11.93 4.52 -1.94
N ARG A 308 -11.99 5.69 -2.60
CA ARG A 308 -11.26 6.89 -2.15
C ARG A 308 -11.80 7.43 -0.83
N ASP A 309 -13.12 7.37 -0.65
CA ASP A 309 -13.77 7.86 0.55
C ASP A 309 -13.41 7.03 1.80
N GLU A 310 -13.11 5.74 1.61
CA GLU A 310 -12.65 4.86 2.68
C GLU A 310 -11.13 4.94 2.94
N ALA A 311 -10.35 5.37 1.96
CA ALA A 311 -8.89 5.48 2.07
C ALA A 311 -8.46 6.64 2.98
N LEU A 312 -7.19 6.60 3.39
CA LEU A 312 -6.51 7.75 4.00
C LEU A 312 -6.31 8.83 2.94
N THR A 313 -6.64 10.08 3.27
CA THR A 313 -6.51 11.23 2.36
C THR A 313 -5.04 11.55 2.09
N SER A 314 -4.48 11.08 0.98
CA SER A 314 -3.07 11.27 0.62
C SER A 314 -2.86 12.10 -0.65
N ALA A 315 -3.92 12.33 -1.43
CA ALA A 315 -3.88 13.10 -2.68
C ALA A 315 -5.00 14.15 -2.74
N ILE A 316 -4.79 15.18 -3.55
CA ILE A 316 -5.75 16.29 -3.73
C ILE A 316 -7.14 15.79 -4.20
N CYS A 317 -7.16 14.72 -4.99
CA CYS A 317 -8.42 14.14 -5.50
C CYS A 317 -9.18 13.32 -4.44
N ASP A 318 -8.59 13.03 -3.30
CA ASP A 318 -9.20 12.28 -2.20
C ASP A 318 -9.93 13.23 -1.22
N VAL A 319 -9.70 14.53 -1.35
CA VAL A 319 -10.32 15.56 -0.49
C VAL A 319 -11.83 15.59 -0.68
N LYS A 320 -12.56 15.40 0.39
CA LYS A 320 -14.03 15.46 0.44
C LYS A 320 -14.49 16.88 0.66
N LYS A 321 -15.56 17.30 -0.01
CA LYS A 321 -16.16 18.64 0.18
C LYS A 321 -16.67 18.89 1.59
N GLU A 322 -17.06 17.83 2.28
CA GLU A 322 -17.56 17.85 3.65
C GLU A 322 -16.52 18.32 4.67
N TYR A 323 -15.24 18.18 4.32
CA TYR A 323 -14.13 18.59 5.19
C TYR A 323 -13.81 20.11 5.14
N ASP A 324 -14.43 20.87 4.23
CA ASP A 324 -14.24 22.34 4.19
C ASP A 324 -14.59 23.01 5.53
N ASN A 325 -15.57 22.45 6.26
CA ASN A 325 -16.05 22.95 7.57
C ASN A 325 -15.60 22.08 8.76
N LEU A 326 -14.69 21.13 8.56
CA LEU A 326 -14.24 20.25 9.62
C LEU A 326 -13.35 21.01 10.61
N GLU A 327 -13.88 21.33 11.76
CA GLU A 327 -13.08 21.82 12.89
C GLU A 327 -12.44 20.62 13.59
N ILE A 328 -11.13 20.44 13.38
CA ILE A 328 -10.33 19.41 14.05
C ILE A 328 -9.25 20.13 14.82
N GLU A 329 -9.26 20.01 16.11
CA GLU A 329 -8.15 20.41 16.97
C GLU A 329 -7.11 19.30 16.97
N LEU A 330 -6.09 19.46 16.12
CA LEU A 330 -4.88 18.66 16.18
C LEU A 330 -3.90 19.42 17.08
N HIS A 331 -3.77 19.14 18.33
CA HIS A 331 -2.86 19.84 19.25
C HIS A 331 -1.39 19.87 18.78
N SER A 332 -1.15 20.45 17.59
CA SER A 332 0.13 20.55 16.90
C SER A 332 0.39 21.98 16.44
N PRO A 333 1.13 22.79 17.22
CA PRO A 333 1.55 24.13 16.80
C PRO A 333 2.38 24.15 15.51
N LEU A 334 3.13 23.10 15.24
CA LEU A 334 3.89 22.96 13.99
C LEU A 334 2.93 22.80 12.80
N PHE A 335 1.87 22.01 12.96
CA PHE A 335 0.87 21.83 11.91
C PHE A 335 0.16 23.13 11.60
N GLU A 336 -0.28 23.88 12.61
CA GLU A 336 -0.98 25.16 12.38
C GLU A 336 -0.13 26.16 11.58
N ARG A 337 1.16 26.30 11.93
CA ARG A 337 2.11 27.16 11.18
C ARG A 337 2.29 26.64 9.73
N THR A 338 2.40 25.34 9.55
CA THR A 338 2.53 24.71 8.23
C THR A 338 1.27 24.92 7.39
N LEU A 339 0.09 24.74 8.00
CA LEU A 339 -1.21 24.94 7.36
C LEU A 339 -1.42 26.39 6.91
N GLN A 340 -1.03 27.36 7.74
CA GLN A 340 -1.09 28.78 7.38
C GLN A 340 -0.22 29.05 6.16
N ARG A 341 1.03 28.60 6.13
CA ARG A 341 1.93 28.78 4.98
C ARG A 341 1.36 28.13 3.70
N LEU A 342 0.77 26.94 3.82
CA LEU A 342 0.10 26.27 2.69
C LEU A 342 -1.08 27.09 2.16
N ARG A 343 -1.89 27.72 3.03
CA ARG A 343 -3.00 28.60 2.62
C ARG A 343 -2.52 29.81 1.83
N GLU A 344 -1.34 30.33 2.16
CA GLU A 344 -0.76 31.52 1.52
C GLU A 344 -0.08 31.20 0.18
N THR A 345 0.50 29.99 -0.01
CA THR A 345 1.41 29.71 -1.13
C THR A 345 0.96 28.56 -2.04
N ALA A 346 0.03 27.71 -1.61
CA ALA A 346 -0.35 26.53 -2.40
C ALA A 346 -1.02 26.95 -3.72
N TYR A 347 -0.62 26.29 -4.80
CA TYR A 347 -1.19 26.49 -6.15
C TYR A 347 -2.61 25.92 -6.31
N ASP A 348 -3.07 25.07 -5.40
CA ASP A 348 -4.41 24.53 -5.35
C ASP A 348 -4.95 24.67 -3.92
N ARG A 349 -6.13 25.29 -3.78
CA ARG A 349 -6.80 25.53 -2.48
C ARG A 349 -7.14 24.24 -1.70
N ARG A 350 -7.12 23.10 -2.35
CA ARG A 350 -7.38 21.79 -1.71
C ARG A 350 -6.15 21.24 -0.98
N ILE A 351 -4.93 21.74 -1.25
CA ILE A 351 -3.71 21.26 -0.61
C ILE A 351 -3.74 21.43 0.91
N PRO A 352 -4.06 22.63 1.44
CA PRO A 352 -4.19 22.82 2.88
C PRO A 352 -5.22 21.88 3.50
N LEU A 353 -6.35 21.67 2.81
CA LEU A 353 -7.40 20.77 3.26
C LEU A 353 -6.96 19.29 3.24
N MET A 354 -6.24 18.87 2.19
CA MET A 354 -5.65 17.54 2.11
C MET A 354 -4.72 17.27 3.30
N ALA A 355 -3.83 18.21 3.65
CA ALA A 355 -2.95 18.07 4.80
C ALA A 355 -3.75 17.98 6.11
N LYS A 356 -4.79 18.81 6.27
CA LYS A 356 -5.68 18.78 7.45
C LYS A 356 -6.38 17.43 7.59
N CYS A 357 -6.98 16.91 6.50
CA CYS A 357 -7.65 15.61 6.50
C CYS A 357 -6.69 14.47 6.83
N TYR A 358 -5.48 14.49 6.24
CA TYR A 358 -4.47 13.46 6.47
C TYR A 358 -4.15 13.31 7.97
N PHE A 359 -3.76 14.39 8.64
CA PHE A 359 -3.40 14.33 10.06
C PHE A 359 -4.60 14.05 10.97
N ALA A 360 -5.80 14.52 10.61
CA ALA A 360 -7.02 14.20 11.32
C ALA A 360 -7.37 12.70 11.23
N GLU A 361 -7.26 12.12 10.06
CA GLU A 361 -7.50 10.69 9.84
C GLU A 361 -6.43 9.82 10.51
N MET A 362 -5.16 10.29 10.56
CA MET A 362 -4.11 9.64 11.35
C MET A 362 -4.40 9.72 12.85
N HIS A 363 -4.88 10.86 13.35
CA HIS A 363 -5.30 11.01 14.72
C HIS A 363 -6.47 10.06 15.06
N GLU A 364 -7.48 9.95 14.18
CA GLU A 364 -8.61 9.02 14.34
C GLU A 364 -8.12 7.56 14.45
N LEU A 365 -7.27 7.14 13.52
CA LEU A 365 -6.68 5.80 13.52
C LEU A 365 -5.97 5.50 14.84
N PHE A 366 -4.99 6.34 15.22
CA PHE A 366 -4.15 6.07 16.38
C PHE A 366 -4.87 6.24 17.70
N SER A 367 -5.87 7.13 17.77
CA SER A 367 -6.77 7.22 18.94
C SER A 367 -7.64 5.97 19.09
N GLY A 368 -8.23 5.47 18.00
CA GLY A 368 -9.00 4.22 18.01
C GLY A 368 -8.15 3.01 18.41
N LEU A 369 -6.90 2.98 17.95
CA LEU A 369 -5.96 1.89 18.17
C LEU A 369 -5.60 1.71 19.66
N THR A 370 -5.59 2.77 20.47
CA THR A 370 -5.26 2.68 21.91
C THR A 370 -6.11 1.66 22.68
N ARG A 371 -7.35 1.41 22.22
CA ARG A 371 -8.28 0.45 22.84
C ARG A 371 -7.82 -1.01 22.72
N HIS A 372 -6.90 -1.27 21.81
CA HIS A 372 -6.47 -2.63 21.45
C HIS A 372 -5.00 -2.91 21.78
N LEU A 373 -4.25 -1.92 22.27
CA LEU A 373 -2.84 -2.05 22.58
C LEU A 373 -2.59 -2.69 23.95
N ASN A 374 -1.62 -3.57 24.02
CA ASN A 374 -1.04 -4.01 25.28
C ASN A 374 -0.30 -2.84 25.97
N PRO A 375 -0.23 -2.82 27.32
CA PRO A 375 0.70 -1.95 28.01
C PRO A 375 2.14 -2.19 27.48
N ASN A 376 2.87 -1.09 27.22
CA ASN A 376 4.22 -1.10 26.61
C ASN A 376 4.26 -1.58 25.14
N ALA A 377 3.12 -1.65 24.43
CA ALA A 377 3.10 -1.92 23.01
C ALA A 377 4.03 -0.94 22.25
N LYS A 378 4.67 -1.44 21.19
CA LYS A 378 5.63 -0.66 20.40
C LYS A 378 5.05 -0.34 19.01
N LEU A 379 5.29 0.88 18.55
CA LEU A 379 4.87 1.30 17.21
C LEU A 379 6.09 1.64 16.36
N PHE A 380 6.07 1.19 15.11
CA PHE A 380 7.11 1.40 14.09
C PHE A 380 6.42 1.94 12.84
N ILE A 381 6.62 3.23 12.57
CA ILE A 381 5.93 3.94 11.48
C ILE A 381 6.97 4.44 10.49
N ASP A 382 7.00 3.85 9.28
CA ASP A 382 7.80 4.31 8.15
C ASP A 382 7.06 5.43 7.43
N LEU A 383 7.62 6.63 7.37
CA LEU A 383 6.96 7.82 6.89
C LEU A 383 7.90 8.72 6.10
N GLY A 384 7.36 9.41 5.09
CA GLY A 384 8.11 10.35 4.27
C GLY A 384 7.58 11.78 4.35
N ASP A 385 8.50 12.74 4.33
CA ASP A 385 8.17 14.17 4.20
C ASP A 385 7.63 14.51 2.83
N SER A 386 6.94 15.66 2.75
CA SER A 386 6.33 16.18 1.52
C SER A 386 6.62 17.66 1.30
N ILE A 387 6.51 18.08 0.04
CA ILE A 387 6.64 19.50 -0.36
C ILE A 387 5.49 19.84 -1.30
N PHE A 388 4.68 20.83 -0.94
CA PHE A 388 3.60 21.36 -1.76
C PHE A 388 3.68 22.88 -1.84
N GLY A 389 3.62 23.44 -3.05
CA GLY A 389 3.67 24.90 -3.25
C GLY A 389 4.95 25.56 -2.70
N GLY A 390 6.06 24.82 -2.64
CA GLY A 390 7.31 25.29 -2.02
C GLY A 390 7.30 25.25 -0.48
N VAL A 391 6.25 24.73 0.14
CA VAL A 391 6.19 24.53 1.60
C VAL A 391 6.58 23.10 1.93
N HIS A 392 7.63 22.94 2.72
CA HIS A 392 7.98 21.65 3.33
C HIS A 392 6.97 21.32 4.43
N ILE A 393 6.39 20.13 4.35
CA ILE A 393 5.52 19.56 5.37
C ILE A 393 6.34 18.50 6.10
N PRO A 394 6.86 18.79 7.29
CA PRO A 394 7.61 17.83 8.10
C PRO A 394 6.65 16.84 8.72
N THR A 395 6.22 15.86 7.92
CA THR A 395 5.14 14.93 8.24
C THR A 395 5.45 14.13 9.50
N ASP A 396 6.70 13.75 9.68
CA ASP A 396 7.21 13.03 10.84
C ASP A 396 7.12 13.84 12.15
N LEU A 397 7.50 15.12 12.10
CA LEU A 397 7.46 15.98 13.29
C LEU A 397 6.02 16.34 13.68
N ILE A 398 5.17 16.60 12.69
CA ILE A 398 3.74 16.88 12.93
C ILE A 398 3.06 15.65 13.50
N LEU A 399 3.31 14.46 12.92
CA LEU A 399 2.74 13.23 13.43
C LEU A 399 3.21 12.94 14.86
N ASN A 400 4.47 13.28 15.18
CA ASN A 400 4.97 13.15 16.54
C ASN A 400 4.14 13.99 17.54
N GLU A 401 3.92 15.29 17.25
CA GLU A 401 3.09 16.14 18.11
C GLU A 401 1.65 15.56 18.27
N VAL A 402 1.08 15.02 17.19
CA VAL A 402 -0.25 14.39 17.20
C VAL A 402 -0.26 13.13 18.08
N LEU A 403 0.71 12.25 17.94
CA LEU A 403 0.76 10.99 18.70
C LEU A 403 1.05 11.20 20.19
N GLU A 404 1.94 12.13 20.51
CA GLU A 404 2.17 12.53 21.92
C GLU A 404 0.89 13.09 22.56
N GLY A 405 0.09 13.86 21.81
CA GLY A 405 -1.23 14.35 22.23
C GLY A 405 -2.26 13.25 22.51
N ILE A 406 -2.13 12.09 21.88
CA ILE A 406 -2.97 10.90 22.13
C ILE A 406 -2.49 10.10 23.36
N GLY A 407 -1.22 10.25 23.75
CA GLY A 407 -0.63 9.52 24.87
C GLY A 407 0.45 8.49 24.46
N TYR A 408 0.90 8.49 23.21
CA TYR A 408 2.06 7.73 22.80
C TYR A 408 3.33 8.44 23.26
N HIS A 409 4.32 7.66 23.68
CA HIS A 409 5.63 8.18 24.06
C HIS A 409 6.61 8.01 22.91
N PHE A 410 7.22 9.10 22.46
CA PHE A 410 8.24 9.07 21.42
C PHE A 410 9.53 8.45 21.94
N ASP A 411 10.00 7.39 21.28
CA ASP A 411 11.24 6.68 21.64
C ASP A 411 12.42 7.10 20.75
N GLN A 412 12.23 7.08 19.41
CA GLN A 412 13.33 7.31 18.47
C GLN A 412 12.85 7.69 17.07
N ARG A 413 13.67 8.51 16.38
CA ARG A 413 13.58 8.79 14.94
C ARG A 413 14.84 8.29 14.24
N ILE A 414 14.66 7.44 13.20
CA ILE A 414 15.78 6.92 12.40
C ILE A 414 15.59 7.38 10.95
N VAL A 415 16.59 8.06 10.38
CA VAL A 415 16.59 8.43 8.96
C VAL A 415 16.95 7.20 8.13
N LEU A 416 16.01 6.72 7.33
CA LEU A 416 16.15 5.56 6.45
C LEU A 416 16.74 5.97 5.11
N ARG A 417 16.26 7.12 4.58
CA ARG A 417 16.65 7.63 3.28
C ARG A 417 16.47 9.14 3.20
N GLU A 418 17.36 9.81 2.49
CA GLU A 418 17.24 11.21 2.11
C GLU A 418 17.29 11.34 0.59
N ARG A 419 16.50 12.26 0.05
CA ARG A 419 16.53 12.63 -1.36
C ARG A 419 16.41 14.13 -1.52
N ARG A 420 16.96 14.68 -2.60
CA ARG A 420 16.74 16.08 -2.97
C ARG A 420 15.48 16.19 -3.83
N SER A 421 14.61 17.10 -3.47
CA SER A 421 13.46 17.51 -4.27
C SER A 421 13.90 18.26 -5.53
N ARG A 422 12.95 18.54 -6.43
CA ARG A 422 13.23 19.37 -7.62
C ARG A 422 13.72 20.79 -7.25
N ASN A 423 13.33 21.29 -6.09
CA ASN A 423 13.73 22.60 -5.55
C ASN A 423 15.01 22.53 -4.71
N ASN A 424 15.74 21.41 -4.77
CA ASN A 424 16.98 21.16 -4.01
C ASN A 424 16.80 21.08 -2.48
N GLU A 425 15.58 21.02 -1.97
CA GLU A 425 15.29 20.76 -0.56
C GLU A 425 15.44 19.28 -0.23
N ILE A 426 15.88 18.97 1.00
CA ILE A 426 16.01 17.59 1.47
C ILE A 426 14.63 17.14 1.96
N VAL A 427 14.18 15.99 1.45
CA VAL A 427 13.03 15.24 1.95
C VAL A 427 13.50 13.91 2.48
N SER A 428 13.10 13.61 3.69
CA SER A 428 13.53 12.41 4.43
C SER A 428 12.42 11.36 4.44
N GLN A 429 12.83 10.10 4.40
CA GLN A 429 12.02 8.95 4.81
C GLN A 429 12.60 8.46 6.14
N VAL A 430 11.75 8.27 7.13
CA VAL A 430 12.15 7.98 8.51
C VAL A 430 11.36 6.82 9.09
N LEU A 431 11.96 6.08 10.00
CA LEU A 431 11.28 5.19 10.91
C LEU A 431 11.09 5.91 12.25
N LEU A 432 9.84 6.12 12.64
CA LEU A 432 9.47 6.62 13.95
C LEU A 432 9.18 5.44 14.87
N LYS A 433 9.71 5.47 16.09
CA LYS A 433 9.48 4.47 17.13
C LYS A 433 8.77 5.12 18.31
N TYR A 434 7.71 4.44 18.78
CA TYR A 434 6.94 4.86 19.95
C TYR A 434 6.70 3.70 20.90
N SER A 435 6.43 4.01 22.15
CA SER A 435 5.84 3.11 23.12
C SER A 435 4.48 3.65 23.59
N TYR A 436 3.58 2.74 23.93
CA TYR A 436 2.29 3.07 24.50
C TYR A 436 2.26 2.60 25.95
N ASN A 437 2.19 3.56 26.87
CA ASN A 437 2.05 3.28 28.30
C ASN A 437 0.62 3.64 28.71
N ASN A 438 -0.20 2.62 28.96
CA ASN A 438 -1.51 2.85 29.56
C ASN A 438 -1.27 3.37 30.99
N VAL A 439 -1.49 4.68 31.19
CA VAL A 439 -1.42 5.32 32.51
C VAL A 439 -2.75 5.12 33.22
#